data_fd10ccc67c4fdf30ebbad86f786ce1bb
#
_entry.id   fd10ccc67c4fdf30ebbad86f786ce1bb
#
_cell.length_a   1.000
_cell.length_b   1.000
_cell.length_c   1.000
_cell.angle_alpha   90.00
_cell.angle_beta   90.00
_cell.angle_gamma   90.00
#
_symmetry.space_group_name_H-M   'P 1'
#
loop_
_entity.id
_entity.type
_entity.pdbx_description
1 polymer ?
#
loop_
_entity_poly.entity_id
_entity_poly.type
_entity_poly.pdbx_seq_one_letter_code
_entity_poly.pdbx_strand_id
1 'polypeptide(L)'
;AGPIIHPPLIIFNIGPLEHFNKWDIHNEGTQESIQKVMFKLDNERILIRKKLGYTSPHYPIKDHYINKGKKWMYGNLAHDKLVSSKDWREKINIHSHRYVIEDIKEGLAFIYSLAERLNIKAPITSSLLDITSTILGTNIKKNGRTLNNLGINYSLNKLKKILSDKK
;
A
#
# COMPACT_ATOMS: atom_id res chain seq x y z
N ALA A 1 0.37 -5.31 -4.58
CA ALA A 1 1.53 -4.46 -4.22
C ALA A 1 1.14 -2.98 -4.16
N GLY A 2 0.22 -2.52 -5.01
CA GLY A 2 -0.20 -1.12 -5.10
C GLY A 2 -0.40 -0.42 -3.76
N PRO A 3 -1.25 -0.92 -2.84
CA PRO A 3 -1.48 -0.29 -1.53
C PRO A 3 -0.26 -0.20 -0.61
N ILE A 4 0.88 -0.79 -0.97
CA ILE A 4 2.13 -0.71 -0.23
C ILE A 4 3.15 0.19 -0.93
N ILE A 5 3.18 0.18 -2.26
CA ILE A 5 4.12 0.97 -3.06
C ILE A 5 3.63 2.40 -3.21
N HIS A 6 2.40 2.60 -3.67
CA HIS A 6 1.93 3.91 -4.12
C HIS A 6 1.65 4.91 -3.00
N PRO A 7 1.13 4.56 -1.81
CA PRO A 7 0.91 5.57 -0.78
C PRO A 7 2.17 6.33 -0.35
N PRO A 8 3.30 5.68 -0.03
CA PRO A 8 4.55 6.41 0.23
C PRO A 8 5.03 7.21 -0.98
N LEU A 9 4.93 6.65 -2.20
CA LEU A 9 5.35 7.37 -3.40
C LEU A 9 4.56 8.65 -3.60
N ILE A 10 3.23 8.60 -3.52
CA ILE A 10 2.37 9.78 -3.70
C ILE A 10 2.68 10.84 -2.64
N ILE A 11 2.71 10.45 -1.36
CA ILE A 11 2.84 11.41 -0.26
C ILE A 11 4.19 12.10 -0.26
N PHE A 12 5.28 11.35 -0.44
CA PHE A 12 6.63 11.92 -0.40
C PHE A 12 7.07 12.58 -1.71
N ASN A 13 6.29 12.45 -2.79
CA ASN A 13 6.52 13.13 -4.06
C ASN A 13 5.45 14.17 -4.39
N ILE A 14 4.59 14.54 -3.45
CA ILE A 14 3.46 15.44 -3.75
C ILE A 14 3.91 16.77 -4.32
N GLY A 15 4.95 17.39 -3.77
CA GLY A 15 5.49 18.64 -4.29
C GLY A 15 5.96 18.53 -5.76
N PRO A 16 6.84 17.59 -6.11
CA PRO A 16 7.20 17.30 -7.49
C PRO A 16 6.01 16.97 -8.41
N LEU A 17 5.04 16.18 -7.93
CA LEU A 17 3.85 15.81 -8.71
C LEU A 17 2.94 17.01 -9.03
N GLU A 18 2.85 17.98 -8.13
CA GLU A 18 2.09 19.22 -8.36
C GLU A 18 2.87 20.21 -9.21
N HIS A 19 4.18 20.35 -8.98
CA HIS A 19 5.01 21.35 -9.63
C HIS A 19 5.39 20.99 -11.07
N PHE A 20 5.90 19.76 -11.29
CA PHE A 20 6.40 19.37 -12.60
C PHE A 20 5.32 18.77 -13.50
N ASN A 21 5.42 19.03 -14.80
CA ASN A 21 4.53 18.40 -15.79
C ASN A 21 4.85 16.91 -16.00
N LYS A 22 6.11 16.51 -15.77
CA LYS A 22 6.59 15.13 -15.87
C LYS A 22 7.46 14.83 -14.68
N TRP A 23 7.09 13.81 -13.93
CA TRP A 23 7.86 13.30 -12.81
C TRP A 23 7.79 11.77 -12.82
N ASP A 24 8.93 11.11 -12.92
CA ASP A 24 8.99 9.66 -12.87
C ASP A 24 8.96 9.20 -11.40
N ILE A 25 7.75 8.96 -10.91
CA ILE A 25 7.52 8.61 -9.52
C ILE A 25 8.19 7.27 -9.15
N HIS A 26 8.35 6.35 -10.11
CA HIS A 26 8.96 5.05 -9.88
C HIS A 26 10.48 5.07 -9.96
N ASN A 27 11.08 6.03 -10.65
CA ASN A 27 12.52 6.23 -10.73
C ASN A 27 12.96 7.38 -9.82
N GLU A 28 12.71 8.63 -10.24
CA GLU A 28 13.11 9.84 -9.52
C GLU A 28 12.49 9.90 -8.12
N GLY A 29 11.24 9.45 -8.02
CA GLY A 29 10.47 9.41 -6.78
C GLY A 29 10.74 8.22 -5.86
N THR A 30 11.46 7.19 -6.32
CA THR A 30 11.68 5.97 -5.52
C THR A 30 13.11 5.92 -4.98
N GLN A 31 13.35 6.67 -3.92
CA GLN A 31 14.66 6.76 -3.27
C GLN A 31 14.73 5.88 -2.01
N GLU A 32 15.95 5.64 -1.49
CA GLU A 32 16.20 4.75 -0.35
C GLU A 32 15.33 5.06 0.87
N SER A 33 15.15 6.34 1.20
CA SER A 33 14.34 6.75 2.35
C SER A 33 12.86 6.39 2.18
N ILE A 34 12.33 6.51 0.97
CA ILE A 34 10.95 6.13 0.65
C ILE A 34 10.78 4.61 0.67
N GLN A 35 11.77 3.86 0.15
CA GLN A 35 11.79 2.40 0.24
C GLN A 35 11.78 1.92 1.70
N LYS A 36 12.50 2.57 2.61
CA LYS A 36 12.44 2.26 4.05
C LYS A 36 11.02 2.38 4.61
N VAL A 37 10.28 3.41 4.22
CA VAL A 37 8.86 3.56 4.62
C VAL A 37 7.99 2.47 4.01
N MET A 38 8.17 2.15 2.73
CA MET A 38 7.45 1.04 2.07
C MET A 38 7.68 -0.29 2.79
N PHE A 39 8.93 -0.59 3.15
CA PHE A 39 9.27 -1.84 3.85
C PHE A 39 8.65 -1.89 5.24
N LYS A 40 8.58 -0.75 5.93
CA LYS A 40 7.93 -0.67 7.24
C LYS A 40 6.42 -0.84 7.13
N LEU A 41 5.80 -0.21 6.13
CA LEU A 41 4.39 -0.38 5.80
C LEU A 41 4.06 -1.84 5.47
N ASP A 42 4.91 -2.48 4.65
CA ASP A 42 4.74 -3.89 4.29
C ASP A 42 4.85 -4.83 5.49
N ASN A 43 5.68 -4.52 6.46
CA ASN A 43 5.76 -5.28 7.70
C ASN A 43 4.44 -5.24 8.48
N GLU A 44 3.72 -4.12 8.49
CA GLU A 44 2.40 -4.02 9.11
C GLU A 44 1.39 -4.92 8.37
N ARG A 45 1.38 -4.92 7.04
CA ARG A 45 0.58 -5.85 6.22
C ARG A 45 0.91 -7.32 6.52
N ILE A 46 2.19 -7.65 6.65
CA ILE A 46 2.64 -9.02 6.96
C ILE A 46 2.17 -9.44 8.37
N LEU A 47 2.20 -8.54 9.35
CA LEU A 47 1.66 -8.81 10.68
C LEU A 47 0.16 -9.12 10.64
N ILE A 48 -0.61 -8.36 9.85
CA ILE A 48 -2.04 -8.61 9.63
C ILE A 48 -2.25 -10.00 9.03
N ARG A 49 -1.50 -10.38 7.98
CA ARG A 49 -1.58 -11.71 7.38
C ARG A 49 -1.31 -12.83 8.38
N LYS A 50 -0.24 -12.68 9.18
CA LYS A 50 0.10 -13.66 10.24
C LYS A 50 -1.02 -13.77 11.27
N LYS A 51 -1.59 -12.67 11.73
CA LYS A 51 -2.67 -12.65 12.71
C LYS A 51 -3.96 -13.29 12.17
N LEU A 52 -4.20 -13.18 10.87
CA LEU A 52 -5.31 -13.85 10.17
C LEU A 52 -5.08 -15.37 10.00
N GLY A 53 -3.86 -15.87 10.25
CA GLY A 53 -3.54 -17.30 10.16
C GLY A 53 -2.87 -17.73 8.85
N TYR A 54 -2.52 -16.75 7.97
CA TYR A 54 -1.77 -17.09 6.76
C TYR A 54 -0.33 -17.48 7.09
N THR A 55 0.12 -18.57 6.49
CA THR A 55 1.51 -19.06 6.54
C THR A 55 2.34 -18.43 5.43
N SER A 56 3.66 -18.67 5.44
CA SER A 56 4.53 -18.32 4.32
C SER A 56 4.05 -18.97 3.01
N PRO A 57 4.26 -18.30 1.87
CA PRO A 57 4.99 -17.03 1.69
C PRO A 57 4.12 -15.81 1.96
N HIS A 58 4.75 -14.76 2.55
CA HIS A 58 4.07 -13.47 2.80
C HIS A 58 4.30 -12.43 1.70
N TYR A 59 5.09 -12.75 0.68
CA TYR A 59 5.39 -11.90 -0.48
C TYR A 59 5.90 -10.51 -0.07
N PRO A 60 7.06 -10.40 0.62
CA PRO A 60 7.56 -9.13 1.10
C PRO A 60 7.92 -8.21 -0.07
N ILE A 61 7.47 -6.95 -0.01
CA ILE A 61 7.74 -5.97 -1.07
C ILE A 61 9.24 -5.72 -1.27
N LYS A 62 10.04 -5.97 -0.26
CA LYS A 62 11.49 -5.91 -0.32
C LYS A 62 12.06 -6.72 -1.50
N ASP A 63 11.45 -7.87 -1.81
CA ASP A 63 11.91 -8.74 -2.90
C ASP A 63 11.75 -8.09 -4.28
N HIS A 64 10.92 -7.04 -4.40
CA HIS A 64 10.77 -6.24 -5.62
C HIS A 64 12.01 -5.39 -5.95
N TYR A 65 12.81 -5.06 -4.95
CA TYR A 65 13.95 -4.13 -5.05
C TYR A 65 15.32 -4.81 -4.99
N ILE A 66 15.40 -6.12 -4.79
CA ILE A 66 16.66 -6.85 -4.67
C ILE A 66 16.80 -7.92 -5.77
N ASN A 67 18.05 -8.13 -6.21
CA ASN A 67 18.36 -9.08 -7.28
C ASN A 67 18.45 -10.55 -6.81
N LYS A 68 18.58 -10.78 -5.51
CA LYS A 68 18.73 -12.11 -4.88
C LYS A 68 17.48 -12.57 -4.12
N GLY A 69 16.39 -11.81 -4.17
CA GLY A 69 15.12 -12.17 -3.55
C GLY A 69 14.42 -13.31 -4.27
N LYS A 70 13.41 -13.88 -3.62
CA LYS A 70 12.54 -14.88 -4.26
C LYS A 70 11.73 -14.22 -5.38
N LYS A 71 11.54 -14.94 -6.46
CA LYS A 71 10.70 -14.53 -7.59
C LYS A 71 9.23 -14.66 -7.22
N TRP A 72 8.65 -13.61 -6.65
CA TRP A 72 7.22 -13.52 -6.38
C TRP A 72 6.45 -13.07 -7.63
N MET A 73 5.45 -12.18 -7.48
CA MET A 73 4.60 -11.71 -8.58
C MET A 73 5.37 -11.03 -9.73
N TYR A 74 6.43 -10.28 -9.43
CA TYR A 74 7.13 -9.44 -10.40
C TYR A 74 8.52 -9.96 -10.77
N GLY A 75 9.02 -10.97 -10.05
CA GLY A 75 10.39 -11.47 -10.21
C GLY A 75 11.45 -10.58 -9.60
N ASN A 76 12.71 -11.01 -9.75
CA ASN A 76 13.86 -10.23 -9.26
C ASN A 76 14.08 -9.01 -10.16
N LEU A 77 14.57 -7.91 -9.56
CA LEU A 77 14.81 -6.64 -10.25
C LEU A 77 13.56 -6.09 -10.97
N ALA A 78 12.37 -6.41 -10.48
CA ALA A 78 11.13 -5.93 -11.07
C ALA A 78 11.06 -4.40 -11.08
N HIS A 79 11.59 -3.74 -10.04
CA HIS A 79 11.71 -2.28 -9.98
C HIS A 79 12.63 -1.74 -11.10
N ASP A 80 13.81 -2.34 -11.31
CA ASP A 80 14.75 -1.88 -12.33
C ASP A 80 14.17 -2.03 -13.74
N LYS A 81 13.41 -3.11 -13.99
CA LYS A 81 12.69 -3.30 -15.26
C LYS A 81 11.62 -2.24 -15.48
N LEU A 82 10.88 -1.91 -14.43
CA LEU A 82 9.85 -0.87 -14.46
C LEU A 82 10.47 0.50 -14.73
N VAL A 83 11.58 0.83 -14.09
CA VAL A 83 12.34 2.07 -14.31
C VAL A 83 12.90 2.13 -15.75
N SER A 84 13.41 1.01 -16.25
CA SER A 84 14.00 0.93 -17.58
C SER A 84 12.99 1.11 -18.71
N SER A 85 11.70 0.82 -18.48
CA SER A 85 10.64 0.97 -19.49
C SER A 85 10.37 2.43 -19.85
N LYS A 86 10.66 3.37 -18.94
CA LYS A 86 10.40 4.82 -19.08
C LYS A 86 8.92 5.20 -19.30
N ASP A 87 8.00 4.25 -19.09
CA ASP A 87 6.57 4.42 -19.41
C ASP A 87 5.76 5.13 -18.31
N TRP A 88 6.41 5.50 -17.20
CA TRP A 88 5.75 5.93 -15.97
C TRP A 88 5.88 7.43 -15.69
N ARG A 89 6.21 8.23 -16.69
CA ARG A 89 6.30 9.70 -16.62
C ARG A 89 4.98 10.36 -16.98
N GLU A 90 3.91 9.98 -16.30
CA GLU A 90 2.60 10.58 -16.50
C GLU A 90 2.37 11.77 -15.55
N LYS A 91 1.47 12.69 -15.93
CA LYS A 91 0.98 13.71 -15.02
C LYS A 91 -0.01 13.09 -14.05
N ILE A 92 0.37 13.00 -12.79
CA ILE A 92 -0.47 12.42 -11.74
C ILE A 92 -1.29 13.55 -11.09
N ASN A 93 -2.61 13.49 -11.26
CA ASN A 93 -3.53 14.30 -10.49
C ASN A 93 -3.92 13.55 -9.21
N ILE A 94 -3.47 14.07 -8.06
CA ILE A 94 -3.68 13.42 -6.76
C ILE A 94 -5.15 13.24 -6.36
N HIS A 95 -6.07 14.04 -6.91
CA HIS A 95 -7.50 13.95 -6.60
C HIS A 95 -8.23 12.86 -7.38
N SER A 96 -7.71 12.42 -8.53
CA SER A 96 -8.38 11.50 -9.44
C SER A 96 -7.54 10.28 -9.86
N HIS A 97 -6.22 10.31 -9.62
CA HIS A 97 -5.36 9.23 -10.06
C HIS A 97 -5.63 7.92 -9.32
N ARG A 98 -5.55 6.79 -10.05
CA ARG A 98 -5.81 5.45 -9.50
C ARG A 98 -4.95 5.09 -8.28
N TYR A 99 -3.71 5.59 -8.18
CA TYR A 99 -2.85 5.35 -7.02
C TYR A 99 -3.44 5.92 -5.72
N VAL A 100 -4.22 6.99 -5.83
CA VAL A 100 -4.92 7.57 -4.68
C VAL A 100 -6.28 6.89 -4.47
N ILE A 101 -7.05 6.70 -5.54
CA ILE A 101 -8.40 6.14 -5.42
C ILE A 101 -8.34 4.65 -5.04
N GLU A 102 -7.62 3.83 -5.83
CA GLU A 102 -7.62 2.39 -5.64
C GLU A 102 -6.67 1.96 -4.50
N ASP A 103 -5.46 2.55 -4.44
CA ASP A 103 -4.44 2.05 -3.53
C ASP A 103 -4.50 2.70 -2.15
N ILE A 104 -4.87 3.99 -2.04
CA ILE A 104 -4.98 4.66 -0.74
C ILE A 104 -6.41 4.57 -0.20
N LYS A 105 -7.40 5.14 -0.90
CA LYS A 105 -8.78 5.21 -0.39
C LYS A 105 -9.43 3.84 -0.25
N GLU A 106 -9.08 2.90 -1.12
CA GLU A 106 -9.62 1.54 -1.06
C GLU A 106 -8.64 0.57 -0.39
N GLY A 107 -7.44 0.40 -0.94
CA GLY A 107 -6.50 -0.63 -0.52
C GLY A 107 -5.91 -0.38 0.87
N LEU A 108 -5.31 0.79 1.09
CA LEU A 108 -4.67 1.10 2.38
C LEU A 108 -5.71 1.29 3.50
N ALA A 109 -6.87 1.89 3.22
CA ALA A 109 -7.96 2.01 4.19
C ALA A 109 -8.50 0.64 4.60
N PHE A 110 -8.59 -0.32 3.67
CA PHE A 110 -8.97 -1.69 3.99
C PHE A 110 -7.93 -2.38 4.90
N ILE A 111 -6.63 -2.24 4.59
CA ILE A 111 -5.54 -2.76 5.42
C ILE A 111 -5.61 -2.17 6.84
N TYR A 112 -5.83 -0.85 6.95
CA TYR A 112 -5.99 -0.18 8.23
C TYR A 112 -7.17 -0.73 9.04
N SER A 113 -8.34 -0.88 8.42
CA SER A 113 -9.53 -1.40 9.08
C SER A 113 -9.37 -2.86 9.55
N LEU A 114 -8.56 -3.66 8.84
CA LEU A 114 -8.16 -5.00 9.30
C LEU A 114 -7.23 -4.91 10.52
N ALA A 115 -6.25 -4.00 10.51
CA ALA A 115 -5.35 -3.81 11.64
C ALA A 115 -6.13 -3.45 12.91
N GLU A 116 -7.06 -2.50 12.83
CA GLU A 116 -7.95 -2.13 13.94
C GLU A 116 -8.76 -3.34 14.44
N ARG A 117 -9.43 -4.06 13.53
CA ARG A 117 -10.22 -5.25 13.88
C ARG A 117 -9.40 -6.34 14.56
N LEU A 118 -8.13 -6.46 14.22
CA LEU A 118 -7.19 -7.45 14.75
C LEU A 118 -6.43 -6.96 15.99
N ASN A 119 -6.66 -5.72 16.42
CA ASN A 119 -5.90 -5.05 17.46
C ASN A 119 -4.38 -5.06 17.20
N ILE A 120 -4.00 -4.71 15.97
CA ILE A 120 -2.61 -4.58 15.53
C ILE A 120 -2.27 -3.09 15.42
N LYS A 121 -1.19 -2.67 16.07
CA LYS A 121 -0.65 -1.32 15.88
C LYS A 121 -0.09 -1.20 14.45
N ALA A 122 -0.64 -0.29 13.66
CA ALA A 122 -0.22 -0.01 12.28
C ALA A 122 0.07 1.50 12.12
N PRO A 123 1.12 2.02 12.79
CA PRO A 123 1.36 3.46 12.83
C PRO A 123 1.71 4.06 11.47
N ILE A 124 2.44 3.36 10.60
CA ILE A 124 2.78 3.86 9.27
C ILE A 124 1.53 3.93 8.40
N THR A 125 0.72 2.86 8.37
CA THR A 125 -0.57 2.84 7.67
C THR A 125 -1.46 3.99 8.12
N SER A 126 -1.59 4.18 9.45
CA SER A 126 -2.38 5.24 10.05
C SER A 126 -1.90 6.62 9.63
N SER A 127 -0.60 6.90 9.76
CA SER A 127 -0.01 8.21 9.43
C SER A 127 -0.18 8.57 7.96
N LEU A 128 0.04 7.62 7.05
CA LEU A 128 -0.14 7.85 5.61
C LEU A 128 -1.61 8.17 5.28
N LEU A 129 -2.57 7.52 5.91
CA LEU A 129 -4.00 7.83 5.75
C LEU A 129 -4.36 9.20 6.32
N ASP A 130 -3.80 9.61 7.47
CA ASP A 130 -4.08 10.91 8.06
C ASP A 130 -3.52 12.05 7.21
N ILE A 131 -2.28 11.92 6.72
CA ILE A 131 -1.67 12.90 5.81
C ILE A 131 -2.50 13.01 4.53
N THR A 132 -2.84 11.88 3.90
CA THR A 132 -3.65 11.90 2.66
C THR A 132 -5.04 12.46 2.91
N SER A 133 -5.64 12.16 4.05
CA SER A 133 -6.95 12.70 4.44
C SER A 133 -6.92 14.23 4.53
N THR A 134 -5.85 14.78 5.10
CA THR A 134 -5.63 16.24 5.20
C THR A 134 -5.48 16.87 3.82
N ILE A 135 -4.65 16.27 2.97
CA ILE A 135 -4.41 16.75 1.60
C ILE A 135 -5.70 16.76 0.77
N LEU A 136 -6.52 15.72 0.88
CA LEU A 136 -7.74 15.56 0.09
C LEU A 136 -8.99 16.18 0.72
N GLY A 137 -8.90 16.75 1.93
CA GLY A 137 -10.04 17.30 2.65
C GLY A 137 -11.12 16.25 3.01
N THR A 138 -10.75 14.98 3.20
CA THR A 138 -11.71 13.90 3.50
C THR A 138 -11.14 12.92 4.51
N ASN A 139 -11.98 12.35 5.37
CA ASN A 139 -11.54 11.33 6.32
C ASN A 139 -11.52 9.93 5.68
N ILE A 140 -10.36 9.52 5.17
CA ILE A 140 -10.21 8.24 4.47
C ILE A 140 -10.40 7.04 5.41
N LYS A 141 -9.98 7.12 6.66
CA LYS A 141 -10.19 6.06 7.64
C LYS A 141 -11.68 5.76 7.88
N LYS A 142 -12.54 6.76 7.70
CA LYS A 142 -13.99 6.63 7.85
C LYS A 142 -14.69 6.35 6.52
N ASN A 143 -14.30 7.07 5.46
CA ASN A 143 -15.02 7.10 4.19
C ASN A 143 -14.42 6.19 3.11
N GLY A 144 -13.21 5.67 3.34
CA GLY A 144 -12.56 4.71 2.44
C GLY A 144 -13.21 3.32 2.48
N ARG A 145 -12.64 2.38 1.73
CA ARG A 145 -13.09 0.98 1.76
C ARG A 145 -12.67 0.31 3.07
N THR A 146 -13.47 0.44 4.10
CA THR A 146 -13.28 -0.21 5.39
C THR A 146 -14.13 -1.46 5.53
N LEU A 147 -13.82 -2.33 6.50
CA LEU A 147 -14.68 -3.47 6.83
C LEU A 147 -16.12 -3.03 7.14
N ASN A 148 -16.27 -1.91 7.86
CA ASN A 148 -17.59 -1.38 8.20
C ASN A 148 -18.36 -0.94 6.96
N ASN A 149 -17.73 -0.20 6.05
CA ASN A 149 -18.36 0.28 4.81
C ASN A 149 -18.71 -0.86 3.84
N LEU A 150 -18.01 -2.00 3.97
CA LEU A 150 -18.31 -3.24 3.25
C LEU A 150 -19.37 -4.12 3.96
N GLY A 151 -19.92 -3.69 5.12
CA GLY A 151 -20.86 -4.50 5.89
C GLY A 151 -20.24 -5.76 6.53
N ILE A 152 -18.90 -5.82 6.65
CA ILE A 152 -18.17 -6.98 7.17
C ILE A 152 -18.04 -6.87 8.68
N ASN A 153 -19.09 -7.22 9.41
CA ASN A 153 -19.14 -7.16 10.87
C ASN A 153 -18.88 -8.52 11.56
N TYR A 154 -18.11 -9.39 10.91
CA TYR A 154 -17.84 -10.73 11.44
C TYR A 154 -16.85 -10.71 12.60
N SER A 155 -17.04 -11.67 13.55
CA SER A 155 -16.04 -11.96 14.56
C SER A 155 -14.72 -12.40 13.92
N LEU A 156 -13.61 -12.24 14.63
CA LEU A 156 -12.28 -12.66 14.14
C LEU A 156 -12.26 -14.15 13.73
N ASN A 157 -12.90 -15.01 14.53
CA ASN A 157 -12.96 -16.45 14.23
C ASN A 157 -13.74 -16.73 12.93
N LYS A 158 -14.84 -16.02 12.70
CA LYS A 158 -15.60 -16.14 11.46
C LYS A 158 -14.82 -15.62 10.25
N LEU A 159 -14.11 -14.48 10.41
CA LEU A 159 -13.21 -13.97 9.35
C LEU A 159 -12.11 -14.97 9.01
N LYS A 160 -11.44 -15.54 10.01
CA LYS A 160 -10.41 -16.56 9.79
C LYS A 160 -10.98 -17.77 9.06
N LYS A 161 -12.14 -18.27 9.46
CA LYS A 161 -12.81 -19.40 8.81
C LYS A 161 -13.10 -19.09 7.33
N ILE A 162 -13.76 -17.96 7.03
CA ILE A 162 -14.07 -17.56 5.65
C ILE A 162 -12.81 -17.45 4.78
N LEU A 163 -11.69 -16.96 5.35
CA LEU A 163 -10.44 -16.79 4.62
C LEU A 163 -9.63 -18.08 4.50
N SER A 164 -9.84 -19.06 5.38
CA SER A 164 -9.16 -20.38 5.36
C SER A 164 -9.91 -21.43 4.54
N ASP A 165 -11.22 -21.33 4.42
CA ASP A 165 -12.06 -22.30 3.71
C ASP A 165 -11.97 -22.23 2.17
N LYS A 166 -11.07 -21.40 1.64
CA LYS A 166 -10.72 -21.40 0.22
C LYS A 166 -9.46 -22.26 -0.02
N LYS A 167 -9.62 -23.54 0.10
CA LYS A 167 -8.74 -24.53 -0.54
C LYS A 167 -9.45 -25.15 -1.73
#